data_58a7af05e37bcffc97dbefe65ad28bd3
#
_entry.id   58a7af05e37bcffc97dbefe65ad28bd3
#
_cell.length_a   1.000
_cell.length_b   1.000
_cell.length_c   1.000
_cell.angle_alpha   90.00
_cell.angle_beta   90.00
_cell.angle_gamma   90.00
#
_symmetry.space_group_name_H-M   'P 1'
#
loop_
_entity.id
_entity.type
_entity.pdbx_description
1 polymer ?
#
loop_
_entity_poly.entity_id
_entity_poly.type
_entity_poly.pdbx_seq_one_letter_code
_entity_poly.pdbx_strand_id
1 'polypeptide(L)'
;MARDSKVWRCGKYELKFDRPRIMGVLNVTPDSISDGGEYLDTDAAIAHGLKMLDDGADIIDVGGESTRPGFTPVDPDTEARRVLPVVQALAKAGAVVSIDTRHVEVAKAAVRVGASIVNDVTGFTDPRMVDFVKESDCGLVVMHAGEVADVERPRTHTEVQLDTSAAAFMAQKAREAEEAARALGATGKSKRAAKAKLISGMVQPLQPQLPFDAPAPAADAEQAAPAPGASAAVAFDATDADAVSASVEDAPSSDDLASVMARSGATAYNGSRSAQLRRFTLPDSAPIMRRVMGFLSDQARALIHAGVARERICLDPGSGFGKVANEDIVIQRELGKIASLGYPTLCAVSRKRLVGAISGVANARERDIATFGVCLGAIEQGANIVRVHNVAGFAQFLNGFWAIARPQPRRAYVALGSNEGDRLENIRTARDLIAQIPMTCVSSCSRIYESEPAYETDQDAFANAVIEIKTELAPLILLEELMKIEQKLGRTRGKGTRPNGPRVIDCDLLWMDNEIHGGEKLRLPHPGLGERDFVLVPLEDLMHNPARFFRYEGLDVKEPEDRVGHVVAELGTL
;
A
#
# COMPACT_ATOMS: atom_id res chain seq x y z
N MET A 1 -23.21 0.78 12.34
CA MET A 1 -23.40 1.85 11.35
C MET A 1 -22.51 1.49 10.18
N ALA A 2 -23.07 1.14 9.03
CA ALA A 2 -22.32 0.95 7.80
C ALA A 2 -21.64 2.29 7.49
N ARG A 3 -20.31 2.30 7.43
CA ARG A 3 -19.59 3.43 6.85
C ARG A 3 -20.00 3.48 5.39
N ASP A 4 -20.65 4.56 4.96
CA ASP A 4 -20.83 4.84 3.54
C ASP A 4 -19.44 4.69 2.91
N SER A 5 -19.29 3.72 2.05
CA SER A 5 -18.02 3.47 1.38
C SER A 5 -17.75 4.69 0.50
N LYS A 6 -16.72 5.49 0.87
CA LYS A 6 -16.29 6.59 0.04
C LYS A 6 -15.97 6.04 -1.35
N VAL A 7 -16.41 6.72 -2.38
CA VAL A 7 -16.11 6.42 -3.78
C VAL A 7 -15.32 7.58 -4.36
N TRP A 8 -14.29 7.29 -5.15
CA TRP A 8 -13.54 8.28 -5.90
C TRP A 8 -13.72 8.04 -7.39
N ARG A 9 -14.32 8.99 -8.09
CA ARG A 9 -14.58 8.93 -9.52
C ARG A 9 -13.39 9.49 -10.29
N CYS A 10 -12.82 8.65 -11.17
CA CYS A 10 -11.60 8.94 -11.94
C CYS A 10 -11.85 8.61 -13.41
N GLY A 11 -12.48 9.52 -14.16
CA GLY A 11 -12.91 9.28 -15.54
C GLY A 11 -13.90 8.11 -15.61
N LYS A 12 -13.53 7.07 -16.35
CA LYS A 12 -14.33 5.83 -16.48
C LYS A 12 -14.29 4.91 -15.25
N TYR A 13 -13.42 5.18 -14.28
CA TYR A 13 -13.22 4.32 -13.11
C TYR A 13 -13.92 4.86 -11.87
N GLU A 14 -14.44 3.95 -11.04
CA GLU A 14 -14.93 4.24 -9.69
C GLU A 14 -14.13 3.43 -8.67
N LEU A 15 -13.29 4.11 -7.91
CA LEU A 15 -12.47 3.49 -6.87
C LEU A 15 -13.24 3.47 -5.55
N LYS A 16 -13.62 2.28 -5.09
CA LYS A 16 -14.24 2.05 -3.78
C LYS A 16 -13.13 1.83 -2.74
N PHE A 17 -13.34 2.33 -1.52
CA PHE A 17 -12.35 2.26 -0.43
C PHE A 17 -12.78 1.27 0.67
N ASP A 18 -13.10 0.09 0.29
CA ASP A 18 -13.24 -1.09 1.17
C ASP A 18 -11.88 -1.56 1.71
N ARG A 19 -10.81 -1.35 0.94
CA ARG A 19 -9.42 -1.47 1.36
C ARG A 19 -8.62 -0.22 0.96
N PRO A 20 -7.46 0.03 1.59
CA PRO A 20 -6.54 1.06 1.09
C PRO A 20 -6.07 0.73 -0.32
N ARG A 21 -6.01 1.74 -1.20
CA ARG A 21 -5.50 1.62 -2.55
C ARG A 21 -4.02 1.96 -2.60
N ILE A 22 -3.27 1.22 -3.39
CA ILE A 22 -1.83 1.41 -3.59
C ILE A 22 -1.60 2.21 -4.85
N MET A 23 -0.97 3.38 -4.71
CA MET A 23 -0.55 4.22 -5.82
C MET A 23 0.97 4.07 -5.99
N GLY A 24 1.41 3.46 -7.08
CA GLY A 24 2.82 3.29 -7.43
C GLY A 24 3.41 4.56 -8.02
N VAL A 25 4.59 4.98 -7.54
CA VAL A 25 5.31 6.16 -8.04
C VAL A 25 6.18 5.79 -9.24
N LEU A 26 5.88 6.34 -10.40
CA LEU A 26 6.65 6.14 -11.63
C LEU A 26 7.24 7.47 -12.11
N ASN A 27 8.50 7.74 -11.73
CA ASN A 27 9.23 8.92 -12.18
C ASN A 27 9.92 8.66 -13.53
N VAL A 28 9.54 9.42 -14.56
CA VAL A 28 10.14 9.37 -15.89
C VAL A 28 11.11 10.54 -16.04
N THR A 29 12.19 10.51 -15.25
CA THR A 29 13.23 11.54 -15.22
C THR A 29 14.60 10.93 -15.52
N PRO A 30 15.54 11.67 -16.15
CA PRO A 30 16.86 11.15 -16.51
C PRO A 30 17.65 10.55 -15.33
N ASP A 31 17.42 11.05 -14.12
CA ASP A 31 18.10 10.59 -12.90
C ASP A 31 17.52 9.29 -12.31
N SER A 32 16.36 8.83 -12.79
CA SER A 32 15.68 7.67 -12.21
C SER A 32 15.96 6.37 -12.96
N ILE A 33 16.45 6.46 -14.20
CA ILE A 33 16.76 5.31 -15.07
C ILE A 33 18.16 5.56 -15.64
N SER A 34 19.15 4.81 -15.18
CA SER A 34 20.55 4.95 -15.59
C SER A 34 20.85 4.24 -16.92
N ASP A 35 21.66 4.87 -17.79
CA ASP A 35 22.52 4.33 -18.84
C ASP A 35 21.95 4.04 -20.24
N GLY A 36 20.84 4.65 -20.68
CA GLY A 36 20.39 4.50 -22.07
C GLY A 36 19.58 5.68 -22.57
N GLY A 37 19.74 6.07 -23.84
CA GLY A 37 19.11 7.25 -24.45
C GLY A 37 17.55 7.28 -24.34
N GLU A 38 16.94 8.43 -24.68
CA GLU A 38 15.54 8.77 -24.43
C GLU A 38 14.49 7.67 -24.78
N TYR A 39 14.73 6.81 -25.75
CA TYR A 39 13.82 5.73 -26.14
C TYR A 39 13.91 4.49 -25.22
N LEU A 40 15.10 4.14 -24.76
CA LEU A 40 15.30 3.05 -23.81
C LEU A 40 14.68 3.36 -22.45
N ASP A 41 14.67 4.64 -22.08
CA ASP A 41 14.07 5.12 -20.83
C ASP A 41 12.53 5.00 -20.85
N THR A 42 11.88 5.23 -21.99
CA THR A 42 10.42 5.11 -22.13
C THR A 42 9.94 3.67 -22.01
N ASP A 43 10.59 2.74 -22.72
CA ASP A 43 10.23 1.31 -22.67
C ASP A 43 10.48 0.71 -21.28
N ALA A 44 11.58 1.11 -20.63
CA ALA A 44 11.87 0.71 -19.26
C ALA A 44 10.84 1.25 -18.26
N ALA A 45 10.39 2.51 -18.45
CA ALA A 45 9.34 3.10 -17.62
C ALA A 45 8.00 2.38 -17.82
N ILE A 46 7.63 2.04 -19.06
CA ILE A 46 6.43 1.26 -19.36
C ILE A 46 6.50 -0.12 -18.71
N ALA A 47 7.59 -0.84 -18.90
CA ALA A 47 7.79 -2.17 -18.31
C ALA A 47 7.73 -2.11 -16.77
N HIS A 48 8.31 -1.07 -16.16
CA HIS A 48 8.25 -0.88 -14.71
C HIS A 48 6.83 -0.56 -14.23
N GLY A 49 6.08 0.28 -14.97
CA GLY A 49 4.68 0.57 -14.65
C GLY A 49 3.79 -0.67 -14.74
N LEU A 50 3.95 -1.51 -15.79
CA LEU A 50 3.25 -2.79 -15.91
C LEU A 50 3.61 -3.74 -14.77
N LYS A 51 4.90 -3.82 -14.42
CA LYS A 51 5.33 -4.60 -13.27
C LYS A 51 4.71 -4.13 -11.96
N MET A 52 4.57 -2.82 -11.74
CA MET A 52 3.88 -2.31 -10.55
C MET A 52 2.41 -2.76 -10.47
N LEU A 53 1.71 -2.89 -11.62
CA LEU A 53 0.35 -3.44 -11.66
C LEU A 53 0.35 -4.91 -11.25
N ASP A 54 1.27 -5.71 -11.80
CA ASP A 54 1.45 -7.12 -11.42
C ASP A 54 1.82 -7.27 -9.94
N ASP A 55 2.58 -6.33 -9.40
CA ASP A 55 2.98 -6.26 -7.99
C ASP A 55 1.83 -5.79 -7.06
N GLY A 56 0.67 -5.39 -7.60
CA GLY A 56 -0.53 -5.04 -6.85
C GLY A 56 -0.80 -3.55 -6.68
N ALA A 57 -0.26 -2.67 -7.55
CA ALA A 57 -0.69 -1.27 -7.61
C ALA A 57 -2.12 -1.16 -8.16
N ASP A 58 -2.95 -0.33 -7.53
CA ASP A 58 -4.27 0.04 -8.03
C ASP A 58 -4.19 1.24 -8.99
N ILE A 59 -3.20 2.11 -8.79
CA ILE A 59 -3.00 3.36 -9.54
C ILE A 59 -1.52 3.49 -9.84
N ILE A 60 -1.16 3.96 -11.04
CA ILE A 60 0.21 4.34 -11.38
C ILE A 60 0.28 5.85 -11.54
N ASP A 61 1.10 6.51 -10.73
CA ASP A 61 1.29 7.96 -10.73
C ASP A 61 2.56 8.31 -11.49
N VAL A 62 2.37 8.84 -12.71
CA VAL A 62 3.43 9.13 -13.67
C VAL A 62 3.86 10.59 -13.55
N GLY A 63 5.13 10.84 -13.24
CA GLY A 63 5.71 12.18 -13.14
C GLY A 63 6.90 12.37 -14.05
N GLY A 64 6.93 13.47 -14.83
CA GLY A 64 8.04 13.83 -15.73
C GLY A 64 8.98 14.91 -15.19
N GLU A 65 8.59 15.56 -14.10
CA GLU A 65 9.37 16.55 -13.36
C GLU A 65 9.66 16.03 -11.94
N SER A 66 10.89 16.25 -11.46
CA SER A 66 11.21 15.95 -10.06
C SER A 66 10.62 17.03 -9.16
N THR A 67 9.80 16.64 -8.19
CA THR A 67 9.24 17.56 -7.20
C THR A 67 10.05 17.63 -5.90
N ARG A 68 11.30 17.09 -5.90
CA ARG A 68 12.19 17.13 -4.74
C ARG A 68 12.72 18.53 -4.49
N PRO A 69 12.95 18.96 -3.23
CA PRO A 69 13.56 20.24 -2.95
C PRO A 69 14.91 20.41 -3.69
N GLY A 70 15.05 21.52 -4.44
CA GLY A 70 16.24 21.79 -5.25
C GLY A 70 16.21 21.21 -6.66
N PHE A 71 15.06 20.75 -7.14
CA PHE A 71 14.91 20.30 -8.52
C PHE A 71 15.10 21.45 -9.54
N THR A 72 15.52 21.12 -10.74
CA THR A 72 15.52 22.04 -11.86
C THR A 72 14.16 21.97 -12.55
N PRO A 73 13.43 23.09 -12.71
CA PRO A 73 12.18 23.09 -13.44
C PRO A 73 12.35 22.58 -14.86
N VAL A 74 11.40 21.78 -15.31
CA VAL A 74 11.33 21.23 -16.66
C VAL A 74 10.27 22.01 -17.43
N ASP A 75 10.57 22.34 -18.70
CA ASP A 75 9.56 22.96 -19.55
C ASP A 75 8.43 21.97 -19.90
N PRO A 76 7.19 22.46 -20.11
CA PRO A 76 6.03 21.59 -20.34
C PRO A 76 6.17 20.67 -21.55
N ASP A 77 6.85 21.10 -22.63
CA ASP A 77 7.02 20.27 -23.83
C ASP A 77 7.97 19.10 -23.57
N THR A 78 9.02 19.34 -22.79
CA THR A 78 9.95 18.28 -22.38
C THR A 78 9.27 17.30 -21.42
N GLU A 79 8.49 17.79 -20.46
CA GLU A 79 7.71 16.95 -19.57
C GLU A 79 6.72 16.09 -20.37
N ALA A 80 5.97 16.69 -21.28
CA ALA A 80 5.00 15.99 -22.14
C ALA A 80 5.66 14.88 -22.96
N ARG A 81 6.82 15.14 -23.59
CA ARG A 81 7.54 14.11 -24.36
C ARG A 81 7.92 12.89 -23.51
N ARG A 82 8.26 13.09 -22.24
CA ARG A 82 8.63 12.00 -21.32
C ARG A 82 7.42 11.18 -20.91
N VAL A 83 6.32 11.84 -20.50
CA VAL A 83 5.22 11.15 -19.82
C VAL A 83 4.15 10.60 -20.76
N LEU A 84 3.84 11.27 -21.89
CA LEU A 84 2.71 10.90 -22.73
C LEU A 84 2.78 9.48 -23.31
N PRO A 85 3.93 9.01 -23.83
CA PRO A 85 4.03 7.63 -24.32
C PRO A 85 3.79 6.60 -23.23
N VAL A 86 4.30 6.87 -21.99
CA VAL A 86 4.15 5.99 -20.83
C VAL A 86 2.68 5.96 -20.39
N VAL A 87 2.04 7.12 -20.24
CA VAL A 87 0.61 7.23 -19.90
C VAL A 87 -0.25 6.47 -20.90
N GLN A 88 0.01 6.66 -22.20
CA GLN A 88 -0.76 6.00 -23.26
C GLN A 88 -0.63 4.46 -23.19
N ALA A 89 0.58 3.96 -23.00
CA ALA A 89 0.83 2.52 -22.92
C ALA A 89 0.16 1.87 -21.71
N LEU A 90 0.29 2.49 -20.52
CA LEU A 90 -0.34 2.00 -19.30
C LEU A 90 -1.87 2.08 -19.35
N ALA A 91 -2.43 3.16 -19.90
CA ALA A 91 -3.87 3.31 -20.06
C ALA A 91 -4.46 2.26 -21.03
N LYS A 92 -3.72 1.92 -22.12
CA LYS A 92 -4.09 0.82 -23.03
C LYS A 92 -4.04 -0.55 -22.35
N ALA A 93 -3.15 -0.74 -21.39
CA ALA A 93 -3.09 -1.95 -20.59
C ALA A 93 -4.20 -2.03 -19.51
N GLY A 94 -5.09 -1.02 -19.44
CA GLY A 94 -6.20 -1.00 -18.49
C GLY A 94 -5.87 -0.40 -17.12
N ALA A 95 -4.69 0.19 -16.94
CA ALA A 95 -4.30 0.82 -15.70
C ALA A 95 -5.12 2.08 -15.40
N VAL A 96 -5.38 2.33 -14.10
CA VAL A 96 -5.78 3.66 -13.62
C VAL A 96 -4.52 4.51 -13.55
N VAL A 97 -4.37 5.47 -14.47
CA VAL A 97 -3.18 6.30 -14.57
C VAL A 97 -3.44 7.68 -13.99
N SER A 98 -2.58 8.10 -13.08
CA SER A 98 -2.47 9.46 -12.55
C SER A 98 -1.30 10.17 -13.23
N ILE A 99 -1.50 11.44 -13.59
CA ILE A 99 -0.42 12.33 -14.06
C ILE A 99 -0.05 13.31 -12.94
N ASP A 100 1.21 13.22 -12.45
CA ASP A 100 1.78 14.14 -11.45
C ASP A 100 2.41 15.33 -12.18
N THR A 101 1.64 16.40 -12.32
CA THR A 101 2.06 17.63 -13.03
C THR A 101 1.35 18.87 -12.52
N ARG A 102 2.08 19.98 -12.55
CA ARG A 102 1.56 21.34 -12.32
C ARG A 102 1.28 22.10 -13.64
N HIS A 103 1.64 21.54 -14.79
CA HIS A 103 1.51 22.17 -16.08
C HIS A 103 0.18 21.79 -16.75
N VAL A 104 -0.65 22.80 -17.01
CA VAL A 104 -2.00 22.61 -17.59
C VAL A 104 -1.94 21.92 -18.95
N GLU A 105 -0.94 22.26 -19.77
CA GLU A 105 -0.73 21.71 -21.10
C GLU A 105 -0.43 20.21 -21.05
N VAL A 106 0.41 19.81 -20.10
CA VAL A 106 0.76 18.38 -19.84
C VAL A 106 -0.45 17.63 -19.33
N ALA A 107 -1.17 18.17 -18.35
CA ALA A 107 -2.39 17.55 -17.80
C ALA A 107 -3.45 17.31 -18.90
N LYS A 108 -3.70 18.32 -19.75
CA LYS A 108 -4.63 18.20 -20.89
C LYS A 108 -4.21 17.10 -21.86
N ALA A 109 -2.94 17.06 -22.22
CA ALA A 109 -2.41 16.07 -23.15
C ALA A 109 -2.46 14.64 -22.53
N ALA A 110 -2.10 14.49 -21.25
CA ALA A 110 -2.12 13.23 -20.55
C ALA A 110 -3.54 12.64 -20.43
N VAL A 111 -4.54 13.46 -20.09
CA VAL A 111 -5.95 13.02 -20.03
C VAL A 111 -6.45 12.60 -21.41
N ARG A 112 -6.07 13.28 -22.49
CA ARG A 112 -6.44 12.88 -23.87
C ARG A 112 -5.88 11.51 -24.25
N VAL A 113 -4.70 11.14 -23.77
CA VAL A 113 -4.09 9.84 -24.09
C VAL A 113 -4.42 8.75 -23.06
N GLY A 114 -5.25 9.07 -22.05
CA GLY A 114 -5.85 8.06 -21.17
C GLY A 114 -5.58 8.20 -19.68
N ALA A 115 -4.90 9.26 -19.20
CA ALA A 115 -4.82 9.52 -17.77
C ALA A 115 -6.22 9.75 -17.19
N SER A 116 -6.50 9.14 -16.05
CA SER A 116 -7.80 9.19 -15.37
C SER A 116 -7.79 10.09 -14.15
N ILE A 117 -6.59 10.50 -13.69
CA ILE A 117 -6.38 11.33 -12.50
C ILE A 117 -5.37 12.41 -12.84
N VAL A 118 -5.59 13.63 -12.33
CA VAL A 118 -4.63 14.72 -12.29
C VAL A 118 -4.19 14.92 -10.84
N ASN A 119 -2.90 14.73 -10.58
CA ASN A 119 -2.26 14.98 -9.31
C ASN A 119 -1.47 16.29 -9.42
N ASP A 120 -2.04 17.38 -8.89
CA ASP A 120 -1.44 18.71 -8.99
C ASP A 120 -0.81 19.10 -7.65
N VAL A 121 0.53 19.14 -7.64
CA VAL A 121 1.31 19.54 -6.46
C VAL A 121 1.04 20.98 -6.00
N THR A 122 0.47 21.85 -6.88
CA THR A 122 0.08 23.22 -6.51
C THR A 122 -1.32 23.29 -5.88
N GLY A 123 -2.07 22.19 -5.91
CA GLY A 123 -3.41 22.09 -5.35
C GLY A 123 -4.46 22.81 -6.20
N PHE A 124 -4.31 22.86 -7.49
CA PHE A 124 -5.24 23.53 -8.43
C PHE A 124 -5.38 25.04 -8.18
N THR A 125 -4.25 25.70 -7.87
CA THR A 125 -4.24 27.17 -7.68
C THR A 125 -4.18 27.94 -8.99
N ASP A 126 -3.77 27.31 -10.12
CA ASP A 126 -3.83 27.91 -11.45
C ASP A 126 -5.27 27.89 -11.99
N PRO A 127 -5.88 29.07 -12.27
CA PRO A 127 -7.23 29.12 -12.83
C PRO A 127 -7.39 28.35 -14.14
N ARG A 128 -6.35 28.25 -14.98
CA ARG A 128 -6.37 27.50 -16.24
C ARG A 128 -6.49 25.99 -16.00
N MET A 129 -5.87 25.48 -14.90
CA MET A 129 -6.01 24.10 -14.48
C MET A 129 -7.44 23.84 -13.98
N VAL A 130 -8.01 24.75 -13.19
CA VAL A 130 -9.40 24.66 -12.74
C VAL A 130 -10.37 24.65 -13.92
N ASP A 131 -10.18 25.56 -14.91
CA ASP A 131 -10.99 25.60 -16.12
C ASP A 131 -10.93 24.31 -16.92
N PHE A 132 -9.77 23.68 -16.99
CA PHE A 132 -9.61 22.39 -17.65
C PHE A 132 -10.33 21.27 -16.89
N VAL A 133 -10.10 21.12 -15.58
CA VAL A 133 -10.62 19.97 -14.84
C VAL A 133 -12.12 20.03 -14.62
N LYS A 134 -12.76 21.21 -14.65
CA LYS A 134 -14.22 21.30 -14.58
C LYS A 134 -14.91 20.71 -15.82
N GLU A 135 -14.23 20.77 -16.98
CA GLU A 135 -14.72 20.25 -18.27
C GLU A 135 -14.34 18.79 -18.53
N SER A 136 -13.49 18.21 -17.67
CA SER A 136 -13.05 16.81 -17.75
C SER A 136 -13.78 15.94 -16.72
N ASP A 137 -13.67 14.60 -16.84
CA ASP A 137 -14.20 13.64 -15.86
C ASP A 137 -13.13 13.07 -14.95
N CYS A 138 -11.85 13.52 -15.07
CA CYS A 138 -10.73 12.98 -14.32
C CYS A 138 -10.89 13.19 -12.81
N GLY A 139 -10.33 12.24 -12.01
CA GLY A 139 -10.14 12.42 -10.58
C GLY A 139 -9.08 13.46 -10.28
N LEU A 140 -9.16 14.13 -9.14
CA LEU A 140 -8.26 15.20 -8.73
C LEU A 140 -7.60 14.86 -7.41
N VAL A 141 -6.26 14.97 -7.33
CA VAL A 141 -5.52 14.98 -6.08
C VAL A 141 -5.15 16.42 -5.75
N VAL A 142 -5.83 16.97 -4.74
CA VAL A 142 -5.63 18.34 -4.25
C VAL A 142 -4.60 18.30 -3.13
N MET A 143 -3.40 18.83 -3.39
CA MET A 143 -2.30 18.78 -2.45
C MET A 143 -2.03 20.17 -1.82
N HIS A 144 -1.72 20.18 -0.51
CA HIS A 144 -1.21 21.36 0.15
C HIS A 144 0.32 21.43 0.03
N ALA A 145 0.82 22.25 -0.88
CA ALA A 145 2.26 22.43 -1.08
C ALA A 145 2.98 23.18 0.05
N GLY A 146 2.25 23.91 0.89
CA GLY A 146 2.82 24.92 1.73
C GLY A 146 3.11 26.18 0.91
N GLU A 147 3.86 27.12 1.44
CA GLU A 147 4.49 28.12 0.61
C GLU A 147 5.54 27.38 -0.24
N VAL A 148 5.22 27.09 -1.49
CA VAL A 148 6.27 26.78 -2.49
C VAL A 148 7.09 28.07 -2.53
N ALA A 149 8.25 28.07 -1.88
CA ALA A 149 9.17 29.17 -1.99
C ALA A 149 9.35 29.38 -3.50
N ASP A 150 8.96 30.56 -3.99
CA ASP A 150 9.23 30.94 -5.37
C ASP A 150 10.65 30.49 -5.68
N VAL A 151 10.80 29.69 -6.74
CA VAL A 151 12.10 29.15 -7.17
C VAL A 151 13.11 30.28 -7.43
N GLU A 152 12.63 31.52 -7.52
CA GLU A 152 13.41 32.74 -7.75
C GLU A 152 13.85 33.48 -6.46
N ARG A 153 13.33 33.13 -5.29
CA ARG A 153 13.87 33.71 -4.05
C ARG A 153 15.04 32.84 -3.58
N PRO A 154 16.26 33.38 -3.50
CA PRO A 154 17.32 32.72 -2.75
C PRO A 154 16.74 32.48 -1.36
N ARG A 155 16.61 31.21 -0.99
CA ARG A 155 16.17 30.84 0.35
C ARG A 155 17.14 31.50 1.30
N THR A 156 16.76 32.61 1.88
CA THR A 156 17.29 32.96 3.17
C THR A 156 16.75 31.84 4.07
N HIS A 157 17.49 30.75 4.09
CA HIS A 157 17.37 29.78 5.13
C HIS A 157 17.67 30.54 6.43
N THR A 158 16.64 31.05 7.04
CA THR A 158 16.56 30.90 8.45
C THR A 158 16.22 29.42 8.61
N GLU A 159 17.15 28.53 8.22
CA GLU A 159 17.29 27.29 8.89
C GLU A 159 17.35 27.70 10.36
N VAL A 160 16.25 27.53 11.06
CA VAL A 160 16.37 27.01 12.38
C VAL A 160 16.93 25.60 12.08
N GLN A 161 18.22 25.53 11.79
CA GLN A 161 19.01 24.37 12.13
C GLN A 161 18.61 24.20 13.59
N LEU A 162 17.74 23.23 13.85
CA LEU A 162 17.82 22.54 15.12
C LEU A 162 19.27 22.10 15.10
N ASP A 163 20.11 22.94 15.72
CA ASP A 163 21.47 22.59 16.00
C ASP A 163 21.38 21.46 17.00
N THR A 164 21.14 20.27 16.46
CA THR A 164 21.14 19.00 17.17
C THR A 164 22.56 18.62 17.51
N SER A 165 23.52 19.53 17.35
CA SER A 165 24.84 19.31 17.88
C SER A 165 24.72 19.21 19.41
N ALA A 166 25.33 18.19 19.97
CA ALA A 166 25.45 18.05 21.43
C ALA A 166 25.98 19.34 22.09
N ALA A 167 26.71 20.14 21.33
CA ALA A 167 27.26 21.45 21.75
C ALA A 167 26.16 22.52 21.99
N ALA A 168 25.17 22.65 21.10
CA ALA A 168 24.09 23.65 21.30
C ALA A 168 23.16 23.26 22.46
N PHE A 169 22.83 21.96 22.57
CA PHE A 169 22.08 21.46 23.73
C PHE A 169 22.83 21.69 25.04
N MET A 170 24.14 21.45 25.07
CA MET A 170 24.99 21.68 26.23
C MET A 170 25.13 23.17 26.54
N ALA A 171 25.17 24.05 25.53
CA ALA A 171 25.20 25.49 25.71
C ALA A 171 23.88 26.03 26.30
N GLN A 172 22.74 25.52 25.83
CA GLN A 172 21.43 25.86 26.38
C GLN A 172 21.30 25.40 27.81
N LYS A 173 21.68 24.15 28.13
CA LYS A 173 21.66 23.64 29.52
C LYS A 173 22.62 24.37 30.44
N ALA A 174 23.76 24.83 29.95
CA ALA A 174 24.69 25.65 30.71
C ALA A 174 24.10 27.03 31.05
N ARG A 175 23.33 27.66 30.12
CA ARG A 175 22.62 28.92 30.38
C ARG A 175 21.51 28.74 31.41
N GLU A 176 20.67 27.72 31.28
CA GLU A 176 19.60 27.39 32.24
C GLU A 176 20.17 27.14 33.65
N ALA A 177 21.31 26.43 33.74
CA ALA A 177 22.01 26.20 35.01
C ALA A 177 22.60 27.48 35.60
N GLU A 178 23.05 28.41 34.76
CA GLU A 178 23.56 29.72 35.23
C GLU A 178 22.45 30.63 35.71
N GLU A 179 21.30 30.65 35.07
CA GLU A 179 20.10 31.35 35.50
C GLU A 179 19.55 30.79 36.82
N ALA A 180 19.46 29.47 36.95
CA ALA A 180 19.05 28.82 38.20
C ALA A 180 20.02 29.11 39.35
N ALA A 181 21.33 29.14 39.10
CA ALA A 181 22.34 29.50 40.10
C ALA A 181 22.28 30.96 40.47
N ARG A 182 21.90 31.87 39.55
CA ARG A 182 21.63 33.30 39.85
C ARG A 182 20.39 33.47 40.71
N ALA A 183 19.31 32.77 40.42
CA ALA A 183 18.06 32.81 41.19
C ALA A 183 18.25 32.34 42.63
N LEU A 184 19.20 31.42 42.88
CA LEU A 184 19.54 30.89 44.20
C LEU A 184 20.56 31.73 44.98
N GLY A 185 20.97 32.92 44.50
CA GLY A 185 21.86 33.83 45.20
C GLY A 185 23.30 33.32 45.44
N ALA A 186 23.74 32.33 44.69
CA ALA A 186 25.05 31.69 44.86
C ALA A 186 26.22 32.59 44.43
N THR A 187 27.25 32.76 45.27
CA THR A 187 28.45 33.55 45.01
C THR A 187 29.60 32.76 44.38
N GLY A 188 30.49 33.42 43.69
CA GLY A 188 31.60 32.97 42.82
C GLY A 188 32.13 31.53 42.89
N LYS A 189 32.61 31.03 44.03
CA LYS A 189 33.16 29.65 44.15
C LYS A 189 32.07 28.57 44.15
N SER A 190 30.90 28.86 44.69
CA SER A 190 29.73 27.95 44.70
C SER A 190 29.13 27.80 43.30
N LYS A 191 29.15 28.87 42.48
CA LYS A 191 28.68 28.81 41.07
C LYS A 191 29.53 27.89 40.19
N ARG A 192 30.86 27.88 40.39
CA ARG A 192 31.76 26.98 39.63
C ARG A 192 31.58 25.52 40.02
N ALA A 193 31.38 25.22 41.29
CA ALA A 193 31.15 23.85 41.77
C ALA A 193 29.79 23.30 41.37
N ALA A 194 28.73 24.12 41.43
CA ALA A 194 27.39 23.74 40.94
C ALA A 194 27.37 23.49 39.40
N LYS A 195 28.06 24.37 38.63
CA LYS A 195 28.20 24.22 37.19
C LYS A 195 29.01 22.97 36.82
N ALA A 196 30.09 22.66 37.54
CA ALA A 196 30.90 21.45 37.30
C ALA A 196 30.13 20.17 37.65
N LYS A 197 29.33 20.16 38.71
CA LYS A 197 28.55 19.00 39.15
C LYS A 197 27.36 18.73 38.22
N LEU A 198 26.71 19.75 37.67
CA LEU A 198 25.65 19.62 36.70
C LEU A 198 26.17 19.09 35.34
N ILE A 199 27.33 19.58 34.91
CA ILE A 199 27.97 19.16 33.65
C ILE A 199 28.55 17.76 33.79
N SER A 200 29.18 17.38 34.91
CA SER A 200 29.73 16.04 35.12
C SER A 200 28.66 14.97 35.31
N GLY A 201 27.48 15.30 35.81
CA GLY A 201 26.33 14.42 35.89
C GLY A 201 25.62 14.17 34.54
N MET A 202 25.92 15.00 33.52
CA MET A 202 25.31 14.92 32.19
C MET A 202 26.23 14.32 31.11
N VAL A 203 27.50 14.18 31.39
CA VAL A 203 28.49 13.62 30.44
C VAL A 203 28.95 12.24 30.94
N GLN A 204 28.04 11.28 30.89
CA GLN A 204 28.48 9.95 30.43
C GLN A 204 28.12 9.84 28.98
N PRO A 205 29.10 9.74 28.08
CA PRO A 205 28.79 9.40 26.69
C PRO A 205 28.12 8.02 26.73
N LEU A 206 26.88 7.95 26.30
CA LEU A 206 26.28 6.70 25.82
C LEU A 206 27.13 6.28 24.61
N GLN A 207 28.22 5.57 24.87
CA GLN A 207 28.81 4.74 23.85
C GLN A 207 27.78 3.63 23.58
N PRO A 208 27.30 3.48 22.35
CA PRO A 208 26.58 2.27 22.01
C PRO A 208 27.58 1.12 22.15
N GLN A 209 27.46 0.35 23.19
CA GLN A 209 28.08 -0.98 23.25
C GLN A 209 27.35 -1.82 22.21
N LEU A 210 27.93 -1.90 21.03
CA LEU A 210 27.61 -2.93 20.07
C LEU A 210 28.19 -4.25 20.65
N PRO A 211 27.38 -5.29 20.87
CA PRO A 211 27.88 -6.54 21.39
C PRO A 211 28.43 -7.43 20.27
N PHE A 212 29.44 -7.00 19.53
CA PHE A 212 30.20 -7.89 18.64
C PHE A 212 31.56 -7.23 18.34
N ASP A 213 32.55 -7.53 19.19
CA ASP A 213 33.94 -7.48 18.79
C ASP A 213 34.23 -8.71 17.92
N ALA A 214 34.27 -8.50 16.60
CA ALA A 214 34.89 -9.46 15.69
C ALA A 214 36.31 -9.00 15.43
N PRO A 215 37.36 -9.83 15.63
CA PRO A 215 38.74 -9.48 15.30
C PRO A 215 38.90 -9.36 13.79
N ALA A 216 39.80 -8.42 13.39
CA ALA A 216 40.17 -8.19 12.00
C ALA A 216 40.77 -9.45 11.36
N PRO A 217 40.51 -9.71 10.07
CA PRO A 217 41.10 -10.85 9.38
C PRO A 217 42.58 -10.60 9.08
N ALA A 218 43.44 -11.51 9.54
CA ALA A 218 44.79 -11.67 9.04
C ALA A 218 44.73 -12.41 7.71
N ALA A 219 45.59 -11.97 6.80
CA ALA A 219 45.74 -12.52 5.47
C ALA A 219 46.38 -13.92 5.47
N ASP A 220 46.05 -14.69 4.40
CA ASP A 220 46.71 -15.86 3.85
C ASP A 220 46.60 -17.21 4.57
N ALA A 221 45.83 -18.11 3.96
CA ALA A 221 46.30 -19.41 3.46
C ALA A 221 45.17 -20.25 2.83
N GLU A 222 45.50 -20.77 1.66
CA GLU A 222 44.78 -21.76 0.86
C GLU A 222 44.49 -23.08 1.57
N GLN A 223 43.41 -23.74 1.11
CA GLN A 223 43.24 -25.18 0.86
C GLN A 223 42.08 -25.90 1.55
N ALA A 224 41.29 -26.53 0.65
CA ALA A 224 40.60 -27.80 0.75
C ALA A 224 39.25 -27.89 1.51
N ALA A 225 38.23 -28.17 0.70
CA ALA A 225 36.96 -28.81 1.12
C ALA A 225 37.19 -30.27 1.56
N PRO A 226 36.35 -30.84 2.38
CA PRO A 226 35.33 -31.76 1.86
C PRO A 226 33.92 -31.68 2.49
N ALA A 227 32.97 -32.25 1.74
CA ALA A 227 31.54 -32.41 2.04
C ALA A 227 31.26 -33.60 3.04
N PRO A 228 29.99 -34.07 3.17
CA PRO A 228 29.02 -33.63 4.18
C PRO A 228 28.63 -34.76 5.13
N GLY A 229 27.94 -34.46 6.24
CA GLY A 229 27.27 -35.50 6.98
C GLY A 229 26.85 -35.15 8.41
N ALA A 230 25.57 -35.45 8.64
CA ALA A 230 24.97 -35.82 9.91
C ALA A 230 24.32 -34.75 10.81
N SER A 231 23.01 -34.84 10.82
CA SER A 231 22.00 -34.54 11.82
C SER A 231 22.46 -34.72 13.27
N ALA A 232 22.14 -33.76 14.14
CA ALA A 232 21.98 -34.01 15.57
C ALA A 232 20.80 -33.16 16.08
N ALA A 233 19.74 -33.87 16.42
CA ALA A 233 18.64 -33.37 17.23
C ALA A 233 19.16 -33.10 18.66
N VAL A 234 18.88 -31.88 19.17
CA VAL A 234 19.09 -31.58 20.58
C VAL A 234 17.72 -31.61 21.26
N ALA A 235 17.55 -32.61 22.10
CA ALA A 235 16.44 -32.74 23.03
C ALA A 235 16.59 -31.70 24.15
N PHE A 236 15.49 -30.98 24.43
CA PHE A 236 15.37 -30.17 25.66
C PHE A 236 15.00 -31.08 26.81
N ASP A 237 15.87 -31.16 27.78
CA ASP A 237 15.60 -31.79 29.07
C ASP A 237 15.12 -30.69 30.04
N ALA A 238 13.96 -30.95 30.64
CA ALA A 238 13.34 -30.10 31.63
C ALA A 238 13.67 -30.61 33.03
N THR A 239 14.73 -30.08 33.62
CA THR A 239 14.91 -30.10 35.10
C THR A 239 15.99 -29.08 35.45
N ASP A 240 15.56 -27.94 36.03
CA ASP A 240 16.21 -27.29 37.18
C ASP A 240 15.37 -26.05 37.55
N ALA A 241 14.36 -26.32 38.38
CA ALA A 241 13.73 -25.31 39.20
C ALA A 241 14.34 -25.51 40.60
N ASP A 242 15.33 -24.65 40.94
CA ASP A 242 15.53 -24.18 42.30
C ASP A 242 16.73 -23.23 42.40
N ALA A 243 16.49 -22.17 43.17
CA ALA A 243 17.45 -21.19 43.67
C ALA A 243 17.84 -20.04 42.74
N VAL A 244 17.06 -18.93 42.79
CA VAL A 244 17.58 -17.66 43.29
C VAL A 244 16.40 -16.83 43.82
N SER A 245 16.16 -16.87 45.12
CA SER A 245 15.41 -15.82 45.83
C SER A 245 16.36 -14.64 46.03
N ALA A 246 16.37 -13.70 45.07
CA ALA A 246 16.92 -12.39 45.30
C ALA A 246 15.77 -11.45 45.66
N SER A 247 15.90 -10.79 46.78
CA SER A 247 14.98 -9.86 47.41
C SER A 247 14.52 -8.77 46.41
N VAL A 248 13.21 -8.74 46.17
CA VAL A 248 12.51 -7.70 45.41
C VAL A 248 12.26 -6.52 46.35
N GLU A 249 13.27 -5.70 46.60
CA GLU A 249 13.07 -4.49 47.44
C GLU A 249 13.57 -3.18 46.79
N ASP A 250 14.10 -3.16 45.59
CA ASP A 250 14.57 -1.89 44.96
C ASP A 250 14.17 -1.75 43.49
N ALA A 251 13.00 -2.22 43.07
CA ALA A 251 12.45 -1.85 41.77
C ALA A 251 11.74 -0.49 41.87
N PRO A 252 12.12 0.53 41.05
CA PRO A 252 11.44 1.81 41.07
C PRO A 252 9.95 1.63 40.77
N SER A 253 9.10 2.40 41.48
CA SER A 253 7.66 2.31 41.29
C SER A 253 7.25 2.64 39.86
N SER A 254 6.11 2.12 39.40
CA SER A 254 5.57 2.40 38.06
C SER A 254 5.45 3.90 37.76
N ASP A 255 5.25 4.71 38.79
CA ASP A 255 5.12 6.16 38.68
C ASP A 255 6.48 6.83 38.48
N ASP A 256 7.56 6.30 39.06
CA ASP A 256 8.92 6.79 38.85
C ASP A 256 9.41 6.49 37.42
N LEU A 257 9.10 5.30 36.87
CA LEU A 257 9.42 4.95 35.48
C LEU A 257 8.66 5.85 34.50
N ALA A 258 7.36 6.09 34.74
CA ALA A 258 6.54 6.97 33.91
C ALA A 258 7.07 8.42 33.94
N SER A 259 7.55 8.88 35.06
CA SER A 259 8.13 10.25 35.22
C SER A 259 9.49 10.39 34.52
N VAL A 260 10.32 9.36 34.54
CA VAL A 260 11.62 9.32 33.85
C VAL A 260 11.42 9.25 32.34
N MET A 261 10.46 8.46 31.86
CA MET A 261 10.14 8.35 30.45
C MET A 261 9.51 9.63 29.87
N ALA A 262 8.66 10.31 30.65
CA ALA A 262 8.10 11.61 30.26
C ALA A 262 9.19 12.70 30.13
N ARG A 263 10.27 12.60 30.90
CA ARG A 263 11.40 13.54 30.83
C ARG A 263 12.40 13.23 29.74
N SER A 264 12.49 11.96 29.30
CA SER A 264 13.46 11.55 28.28
C SER A 264 12.96 11.73 26.84
N GLY A 265 11.66 12.00 26.65
CA GLY A 265 11.06 12.05 25.30
C GLY A 265 11.13 10.71 24.55
N ALA A 266 11.58 9.66 25.21
CA ALA A 266 11.68 8.34 24.61
C ALA A 266 10.31 7.67 24.58
N THR A 267 9.79 7.38 23.41
CA THR A 267 8.65 6.48 23.21
C THR A 267 9.15 5.05 23.32
N ALA A 268 9.19 4.51 24.54
CA ALA A 268 9.39 3.08 24.70
C ALA A 268 8.11 2.34 24.31
N TYR A 269 8.22 1.45 23.34
CA TYR A 269 7.16 0.51 23.02
C TYR A 269 7.11 -0.55 24.13
N ASN A 270 6.21 -0.36 25.06
CA ASN A 270 6.01 -1.32 26.13
C ASN A 270 4.79 -2.17 25.79
N GLY A 271 5.03 -3.46 25.44
CA GLY A 271 3.99 -4.41 25.06
C GLY A 271 3.05 -4.85 26.19
N SER A 272 3.08 -4.22 27.36
CA SER A 272 2.15 -4.52 28.43
C SER A 272 0.79 -3.83 28.19
N ARG A 273 -0.29 -4.59 28.30
CA ARG A 273 -1.69 -4.16 28.11
C ARG A 273 -2.15 -3.03 29.06
N SER A 274 -1.40 -2.71 30.11
CA SER A 274 -1.78 -1.75 31.13
C SER A 274 -1.33 -0.31 30.84
N ALA A 275 -0.35 -0.11 29.97
CA ALA A 275 0.04 1.21 29.53
C ALA A 275 -0.74 1.59 28.26
N GLN A 276 -1.99 1.95 28.38
CA GLN A 276 -2.59 2.87 27.40
C GLN A 276 -1.79 4.17 27.49
N LEU A 277 -0.70 4.25 26.74
CA LEU A 277 -0.06 5.50 26.41
C LEU A 277 -1.15 6.39 25.82
N ARG A 278 -1.69 7.29 26.63
CA ARG A 278 -2.66 8.29 26.16
C ARG A 278 -1.94 9.04 25.08
N ARG A 279 -2.33 8.78 23.84
CA ARG A 279 -1.84 9.51 22.69
C ARG A 279 -2.04 10.98 22.98
N PHE A 280 -0.94 11.74 22.97
CA PHE A 280 -1.04 13.17 23.08
C PHE A 280 -1.72 13.68 21.81
N THR A 281 -2.96 14.12 21.93
CA THR A 281 -3.72 14.72 20.83
C THR A 281 -3.44 16.21 20.82
N LEU A 282 -2.93 16.70 19.70
CA LEU A 282 -2.79 18.13 19.49
C LEU A 282 -4.17 18.78 19.32
N PRO A 283 -4.38 20.00 19.86
CA PRO A 283 -5.62 20.72 19.62
C PRO A 283 -5.79 21.00 18.12
N ASP A 284 -7.02 21.09 17.65
CA ASP A 284 -7.35 21.45 16.26
C ASP A 284 -6.78 22.82 15.86
N SER A 285 -6.50 23.64 16.85
CA SER A 285 -5.85 24.95 16.69
C SER A 285 -4.35 24.90 16.42
N ALA A 286 -3.70 23.73 16.41
CA ALA A 286 -2.28 23.62 16.07
C ALA A 286 -1.99 24.33 14.74
N PRO A 287 -0.98 25.21 14.65
CA PRO A 287 -0.76 26.05 13.49
C PRO A 287 -0.67 25.28 12.17
N ILE A 288 0.03 24.15 12.16
CA ILE A 288 0.16 23.32 10.95
C ILE A 288 -1.17 22.69 10.53
N MET A 289 -1.97 22.20 11.49
CA MET A 289 -3.26 21.59 11.17
C MET A 289 -4.26 22.62 10.63
N ARG A 290 -4.31 23.84 11.23
CA ARG A 290 -5.13 24.93 10.70
C ARG A 290 -4.75 25.30 9.27
N ARG A 291 -3.44 25.39 9.00
CA ARG A 291 -2.91 25.75 7.69
C ARG A 291 -3.29 24.70 6.63
N VAL A 292 -3.04 23.42 6.91
CA VAL A 292 -3.32 22.32 5.99
C VAL A 292 -4.82 22.10 5.80
N MET A 293 -5.58 21.99 6.89
CA MET A 293 -7.04 21.75 6.82
C MET A 293 -7.78 22.94 6.22
N GLY A 294 -7.37 24.18 6.56
CA GLY A 294 -7.93 25.39 5.98
C GLY A 294 -7.75 25.39 4.47
N PHE A 295 -6.52 25.25 3.98
CA PHE A 295 -6.23 25.20 2.54
C PHE A 295 -7.01 24.09 1.82
N LEU A 296 -6.94 22.85 2.29
CA LEU A 296 -7.61 21.72 1.64
C LEU A 296 -9.13 21.89 1.61
N SER A 297 -9.72 22.39 2.70
CA SER A 297 -11.16 22.65 2.77
C SER A 297 -11.58 23.80 1.83
N ASP A 298 -10.80 24.88 1.79
CA ASP A 298 -11.10 26.03 0.96
C ASP A 298 -10.94 25.70 -0.53
N GLN A 299 -9.88 24.97 -0.87
CA GLN A 299 -9.63 24.57 -2.24
C GLN A 299 -10.66 23.56 -2.75
N ALA A 300 -11.04 22.57 -1.93
CA ALA A 300 -12.11 21.65 -2.30
C ALA A 300 -13.45 22.39 -2.53
N ARG A 301 -13.77 23.37 -1.68
CA ARG A 301 -14.96 24.21 -1.87
C ARG A 301 -14.87 25.05 -3.15
N ALA A 302 -13.72 25.64 -3.42
CA ALA A 302 -13.51 26.44 -4.64
C ALA A 302 -13.71 25.59 -5.91
N LEU A 303 -13.17 24.37 -5.95
CA LEU A 303 -13.37 23.42 -7.05
C LEU A 303 -14.84 23.02 -7.23
N ILE A 304 -15.55 22.76 -6.14
CA ILE A 304 -17.00 22.46 -6.21
C ILE A 304 -17.79 23.65 -6.72
N HIS A 305 -17.49 24.87 -6.26
CA HIS A 305 -18.12 26.09 -6.77
C HIS A 305 -17.81 26.35 -8.25
N ALA A 306 -16.63 25.93 -8.73
CA ALA A 306 -16.28 25.99 -10.15
C ALA A 306 -17.02 24.93 -10.99
N GLY A 307 -17.74 23.96 -10.38
CA GLY A 307 -18.51 22.93 -11.07
C GLY A 307 -17.89 21.52 -11.03
N VAL A 308 -16.80 21.31 -10.30
CA VAL A 308 -16.21 19.97 -10.13
C VAL A 308 -17.08 19.13 -9.18
N ALA A 309 -17.42 17.92 -9.58
CA ALA A 309 -18.16 16.99 -8.74
C ALA A 309 -17.34 16.57 -7.51
N ARG A 310 -17.98 16.57 -6.33
CA ARG A 310 -17.34 16.25 -5.04
C ARG A 310 -16.63 14.90 -5.05
N GLU A 311 -17.21 13.89 -5.69
CA GLU A 311 -16.74 12.52 -5.77
C GLU A 311 -15.44 12.38 -6.58
N ARG A 312 -15.03 13.43 -7.29
CA ARG A 312 -13.78 13.46 -8.05
C ARG A 312 -12.58 13.97 -7.26
N ILE A 313 -12.79 14.51 -6.06
CA ILE A 313 -11.78 15.16 -5.24
C ILE A 313 -11.19 14.18 -4.22
N CYS A 314 -9.85 14.05 -4.21
CA CYS A 314 -9.03 13.41 -3.19
C CYS A 314 -8.10 14.45 -2.55
N LEU A 315 -7.86 14.37 -1.25
CA LEU A 315 -7.03 15.33 -0.52
C LEU A 315 -5.67 14.72 -0.14
N ASP A 316 -4.59 15.45 -0.44
CA ASP A 316 -3.22 15.15 0.02
C ASP A 316 -2.72 16.26 0.93
N PRO A 317 -2.36 15.98 2.19
CA PRO A 317 -1.75 16.96 3.09
C PRO A 317 -0.39 17.47 2.62
N GLY A 318 0.23 16.85 1.62
CA GLY A 318 1.47 17.30 1.00
C GLY A 318 2.69 17.22 1.91
N SER A 319 2.89 16.08 2.59
CA SER A 319 4.07 15.87 3.43
C SER A 319 5.36 16.04 2.65
N GLY A 320 6.32 16.78 3.23
CA GLY A 320 7.61 17.10 2.62
C GLY A 320 7.61 18.32 1.71
N PHE A 321 6.45 18.97 1.48
CA PHE A 321 6.33 20.19 0.67
C PHE A 321 6.10 21.40 1.58
N GLY A 322 7.09 22.30 1.67
CA GLY A 322 7.04 23.50 2.50
C GLY A 322 6.82 23.25 4.01
N LYS A 323 7.17 22.08 4.49
CA LYS A 323 6.99 21.61 5.87
C LYS A 323 8.29 21.06 6.43
N VAL A 324 8.48 21.18 7.73
CA VAL A 324 9.58 20.53 8.45
C VAL A 324 9.17 19.13 8.93
N ALA A 325 10.13 18.28 9.28
CA ALA A 325 9.85 16.87 9.58
C ALA A 325 8.88 16.66 10.75
N ASN A 326 8.94 17.51 11.80
CA ASN A 326 8.02 17.44 12.93
C ASN A 326 6.59 17.86 12.54
N GLU A 327 6.41 18.83 11.65
CA GLU A 327 5.09 19.19 11.11
C GLU A 327 4.51 18.03 10.30
N ASP A 328 5.33 17.38 9.48
CA ASP A 328 4.91 16.19 8.73
C ASP A 328 4.49 15.04 9.65
N ILE A 329 5.22 14.82 10.76
CA ILE A 329 4.86 13.80 11.76
C ILE A 329 3.51 14.15 12.40
N VAL A 330 3.30 15.42 12.76
CA VAL A 330 2.01 15.88 13.34
C VAL A 330 0.87 15.62 12.35
N ILE A 331 1.04 15.96 11.07
CA ILE A 331 0.04 15.75 10.03
C ILE A 331 -0.32 14.27 9.92
N GLN A 332 0.67 13.36 9.88
CA GLN A 332 0.39 11.93 9.79
C GLN A 332 -0.28 11.37 11.05
N ARG A 333 0.06 11.89 12.23
CA ARG A 333 -0.60 11.52 13.49
C ARG A 333 -2.06 11.99 13.56
N GLU A 334 -2.35 13.13 13.00
CA GLU A 334 -3.66 13.79 13.02
C GLU A 334 -4.41 13.67 11.69
N LEU A 335 -3.98 12.73 10.80
CA LEU A 335 -4.56 12.56 9.48
C LEU A 335 -6.08 12.27 9.52
N GLY A 336 -6.56 11.66 10.62
CA GLY A 336 -7.98 11.44 10.86
C GLY A 336 -8.83 12.71 10.83
N LYS A 337 -8.26 13.88 11.16
CA LYS A 337 -8.94 15.17 11.06
C LYS A 337 -9.15 15.58 9.61
N ILE A 338 -8.14 15.34 8.75
CA ILE A 338 -8.25 15.58 7.30
C ILE A 338 -9.26 14.61 6.68
N ALA A 339 -9.18 13.33 7.05
CA ALA A 339 -10.13 12.31 6.60
C ALA A 339 -11.58 12.62 7.00
N SER A 340 -11.79 13.33 8.14
CA SER A 340 -13.11 13.77 8.60
C SER A 340 -13.75 14.86 7.73
N LEU A 341 -13.00 15.51 6.82
CA LEU A 341 -13.55 16.42 5.82
C LEU A 341 -14.45 15.69 4.80
N GLY A 342 -14.42 14.36 4.81
CA GLY A 342 -15.33 13.51 4.03
C GLY A 342 -14.91 13.28 2.58
N TYR A 343 -13.64 13.51 2.25
CA TYR A 343 -13.03 13.18 0.97
C TYR A 343 -12.10 11.97 1.12
N PRO A 344 -11.82 11.21 0.05
CA PRO A 344 -10.68 10.31 0.02
C PRO A 344 -9.40 11.06 0.40
N THR A 345 -8.51 10.39 1.14
CA THR A 345 -7.28 11.01 1.65
C THR A 345 -6.07 10.19 1.23
N LEU A 346 -5.09 10.87 0.62
CA LEU A 346 -3.83 10.30 0.16
C LEU A 346 -2.73 10.47 1.21
N CYS A 347 -1.98 9.41 1.49
CA CYS A 347 -0.75 9.42 2.26
C CYS A 347 0.45 9.23 1.32
N ALA A 348 1.24 10.28 1.09
CA ALA A 348 2.40 10.29 0.19
C ALA A 348 3.71 10.55 0.95
N VAL A 349 4.11 9.63 1.83
CA VAL A 349 5.29 9.77 2.69
C VAL A 349 6.50 8.96 2.27
N SER A 350 6.37 8.14 1.22
CA SER A 350 7.36 7.15 0.82
C SER A 350 8.76 7.73 0.64
N ARG A 351 9.72 7.20 1.39
CA ARG A 351 11.15 7.53 1.39
C ARG A 351 11.48 8.99 1.75
N LYS A 352 10.47 9.80 2.15
CA LYS A 352 10.63 11.22 2.46
C LYS A 352 11.45 11.46 3.73
N ARG A 353 11.86 12.73 3.94
CA ARG A 353 12.70 13.15 5.08
C ARG A 353 12.12 12.77 6.43
N LEU A 354 10.79 12.89 6.61
CA LEU A 354 10.14 12.51 7.87
C LEU A 354 10.39 11.03 8.20
N VAL A 355 10.36 10.14 7.21
CA VAL A 355 10.61 8.71 7.42
C VAL A 355 12.06 8.47 7.83
N GLY A 356 13.00 9.18 7.19
CA GLY A 356 14.40 9.15 7.59
C GLY A 356 14.63 9.67 9.01
N ALA A 357 13.96 10.76 9.39
CA ALA A 357 14.04 11.33 10.74
C ALA A 357 13.49 10.40 11.82
N ILE A 358 12.41 9.66 11.52
CA ILE A 358 11.80 8.69 12.44
C ILE A 358 12.69 7.44 12.60
N SER A 359 13.22 6.93 11.48
CA SER A 359 13.92 5.64 11.44
C SER A 359 15.43 5.75 11.68
N GLY A 360 16.02 6.95 11.57
CA GLY A 360 17.47 7.15 11.58
C GLY A 360 18.17 6.71 10.28
N VAL A 361 17.42 6.30 9.25
CA VAL A 361 17.98 5.81 7.99
C VAL A 361 18.27 6.96 7.04
N ALA A 362 19.55 7.20 6.75
CA ALA A 362 20.00 8.30 5.89
C ALA A 362 19.65 8.08 4.41
N ASN A 363 19.90 6.85 3.90
CA ASN A 363 19.63 6.51 2.51
C ASN A 363 18.12 6.36 2.25
N ALA A 364 17.60 7.16 1.31
CA ALA A 364 16.18 7.14 1.01
C ALA A 364 15.68 5.77 0.49
N ARG A 365 16.49 5.04 -0.29
CA ARG A 365 16.12 3.73 -0.85
C ARG A 365 15.98 2.63 0.22
N GLU A 366 16.60 2.81 1.37
CA GLU A 366 16.56 1.85 2.49
C GLU A 366 15.41 2.13 3.48
N ARG A 367 14.61 3.19 3.26
CA ARG A 367 13.52 3.62 4.14
C ARG A 367 12.21 2.88 3.92
N ASP A 368 12.17 1.84 3.08
CA ASP A 368 10.90 1.20 2.70
C ASP A 368 10.19 0.56 3.89
N ILE A 369 10.91 -0.15 4.77
CA ILE A 369 10.33 -0.77 5.97
C ILE A 369 9.70 0.29 6.88
N ALA A 370 10.41 1.38 7.15
CA ALA A 370 9.89 2.49 7.97
C ALA A 370 8.75 3.23 7.25
N THR A 371 8.81 3.37 5.91
CA THR A 371 7.70 3.86 5.10
C THR A 371 6.44 3.04 5.33
N PHE A 372 6.53 1.71 5.30
CA PHE A 372 5.38 0.82 5.50
C PHE A 372 4.74 1.02 6.87
N GLY A 373 5.55 1.17 7.93
CA GLY A 373 5.06 1.45 9.27
C GLY A 373 4.32 2.80 9.37
N VAL A 374 4.87 3.87 8.76
CA VAL A 374 4.21 5.19 8.72
C VAL A 374 2.92 5.13 7.91
N CYS A 375 2.92 4.46 6.76
CA CYS A 375 1.75 4.27 5.93
C CYS A 375 0.64 3.50 6.66
N LEU A 376 0.99 2.44 7.40
CA LEU A 376 0.03 1.71 8.22
C LEU A 376 -0.61 2.61 9.28
N GLY A 377 0.21 3.41 9.97
CA GLY A 377 -0.31 4.41 10.92
C GLY A 377 -1.26 5.42 10.28
N ALA A 378 -0.99 5.85 9.05
CA ALA A 378 -1.86 6.73 8.28
C ALA A 378 -3.18 6.02 7.87
N ILE A 379 -3.13 4.76 7.45
CA ILE A 379 -4.31 3.93 7.15
C ILE A 379 -5.21 3.82 8.38
N GLU A 380 -4.64 3.55 9.55
CA GLU A 380 -5.39 3.50 10.82
C GLU A 380 -6.04 4.85 11.18
N GLN A 381 -5.50 5.95 10.67
CA GLN A 381 -6.08 7.30 10.79
C GLN A 381 -7.07 7.63 9.66
N GLY A 382 -7.29 6.75 8.68
CA GLY A 382 -8.29 6.91 7.63
C GLY A 382 -7.74 7.34 6.27
N ALA A 383 -6.43 7.16 6.00
CA ALA A 383 -5.90 7.24 4.65
C ALA A 383 -6.58 6.16 3.77
N ASN A 384 -7.06 6.59 2.63
CA ASN A 384 -7.71 5.72 1.64
C ASN A 384 -6.74 5.26 0.55
N ILE A 385 -5.71 6.05 0.28
CA ILE A 385 -4.71 5.81 -0.76
C ILE A 385 -3.33 5.98 -0.14
N VAL A 386 -2.39 5.12 -0.53
CA VAL A 386 -1.00 5.19 -0.10
C VAL A 386 -0.09 5.23 -1.32
N ARG A 387 0.71 6.29 -1.46
CA ARG A 387 1.63 6.47 -2.58
C ARG A 387 3.02 5.99 -2.19
N VAL A 388 3.52 4.93 -2.86
CA VAL A 388 4.76 4.25 -2.51
C VAL A 388 5.65 3.98 -3.74
N HIS A 389 6.99 3.92 -3.52
CA HIS A 389 7.94 3.51 -4.54
C HIS A 389 8.07 1.98 -4.64
N ASN A 390 8.05 1.29 -3.49
CA ASN A 390 8.16 -0.17 -3.44
C ASN A 390 6.76 -0.78 -3.31
N VAL A 391 6.11 -0.95 -4.46
CA VAL A 391 4.74 -1.49 -4.54
C VAL A 391 4.72 -2.94 -4.07
N ALA A 392 5.57 -3.81 -4.61
CA ALA A 392 5.63 -5.23 -4.26
C ALA A 392 5.77 -5.47 -2.75
N GLY A 393 6.75 -4.79 -2.12
CA GLY A 393 6.98 -4.91 -0.68
C GLY A 393 5.80 -4.39 0.14
N PHE A 394 5.19 -3.28 -0.27
CA PHE A 394 4.05 -2.71 0.46
C PHE A 394 2.78 -3.54 0.30
N ALA A 395 2.50 -4.06 -0.90
CA ALA A 395 1.37 -4.95 -1.14
C ALA A 395 1.49 -6.23 -0.30
N GLN A 396 2.68 -6.85 -0.29
CA GLN A 396 2.96 -8.01 0.56
C GLN A 396 2.75 -7.70 2.05
N PHE A 397 3.29 -6.57 2.53
CA PHE A 397 3.13 -6.11 3.90
C PHE A 397 1.66 -5.89 4.27
N LEU A 398 0.91 -5.18 3.41
CA LEU A 398 -0.49 -4.84 3.63
C LEU A 398 -1.38 -6.09 3.62
N ASN A 399 -1.15 -7.02 2.69
CA ASN A 399 -1.87 -8.28 2.63
C ASN A 399 -1.67 -9.12 3.89
N GLY A 400 -0.41 -9.22 4.38
CA GLY A 400 -0.12 -9.90 5.63
C GLY A 400 -0.82 -9.25 6.84
N PHE A 401 -0.75 -7.93 6.96
CA PHE A 401 -1.44 -7.21 8.02
C PHE A 401 -2.96 -7.41 7.94
N TRP A 402 -3.55 -7.29 6.73
CA TRP A 402 -4.99 -7.34 6.54
C TRP A 402 -5.58 -8.72 6.86
N ALA A 403 -4.88 -9.77 6.43
CA ALA A 403 -5.28 -11.15 6.68
C ALA A 403 -5.43 -11.47 8.18
N ILE A 404 -4.64 -10.82 9.03
CA ILE A 404 -4.62 -11.08 10.47
C ILE A 404 -5.43 -10.04 11.27
N ALA A 405 -5.22 -8.75 10.99
CA ALA A 405 -5.76 -7.68 11.81
C ALA A 405 -7.20 -7.31 11.45
N ARG A 406 -7.60 -7.52 10.20
CA ARG A 406 -8.93 -7.15 9.69
C ARG A 406 -9.45 -8.15 8.67
N PRO A 407 -9.59 -9.43 9.03
CA PRO A 407 -10.21 -10.41 8.15
C PRO A 407 -11.63 -9.95 7.84
N GLN A 408 -11.97 -9.89 6.56
CA GLN A 408 -13.33 -9.59 6.10
C GLN A 408 -13.73 -10.66 5.09
N PRO A 409 -14.89 -11.28 5.26
CA PRO A 409 -15.37 -12.23 4.28
C PRO A 409 -15.61 -11.52 2.95
N ARG A 410 -14.92 -11.98 1.91
CA ARG A 410 -15.02 -11.49 0.54
C ARG A 410 -15.83 -12.46 -0.29
N ARG A 411 -16.64 -11.93 -1.16
CA ARG A 411 -17.39 -12.73 -2.11
C ARG A 411 -16.44 -13.18 -3.23
N ALA A 412 -16.53 -14.43 -3.62
CA ALA A 412 -15.84 -14.96 -4.77
C ALA A 412 -16.74 -15.92 -5.56
N TYR A 413 -16.47 -16.05 -6.86
CA TYR A 413 -17.13 -17.02 -7.72
C TYR A 413 -16.13 -18.10 -8.13
N VAL A 414 -16.54 -19.35 -7.98
CA VAL A 414 -15.76 -20.53 -8.36
C VAL A 414 -16.54 -21.33 -9.39
N ALA A 415 -15.95 -21.56 -10.56
CA ALA A 415 -16.52 -22.47 -11.55
C ALA A 415 -16.13 -23.92 -11.21
N LEU A 416 -17.07 -24.83 -11.38
CA LEU A 416 -16.93 -26.26 -11.23
C LEU A 416 -17.22 -26.92 -12.58
N GLY A 417 -16.30 -27.71 -13.11
CA GLY A 417 -16.46 -28.39 -14.40
C GLY A 417 -16.01 -29.85 -14.34
N SER A 418 -16.77 -30.77 -14.92
CA SER A 418 -16.47 -32.20 -14.94
C SER A 418 -16.94 -32.84 -16.26
N ASN A 419 -16.08 -33.69 -16.90
CA ASN A 419 -16.47 -34.50 -18.06
C ASN A 419 -16.01 -35.96 -17.99
N GLU A 420 -15.50 -36.42 -16.84
CA GLU A 420 -15.14 -37.81 -16.60
C GLU A 420 -15.91 -38.40 -15.41
N GLY A 421 -16.27 -39.66 -15.49
CA GLY A 421 -16.96 -40.41 -14.43
C GLY A 421 -18.39 -39.89 -14.18
N ASP A 422 -18.85 -39.88 -12.92
CA ASP A 422 -20.12 -39.30 -12.55
C ASP A 422 -19.98 -37.78 -12.41
N ARG A 423 -20.20 -37.10 -13.53
CA ARG A 423 -20.01 -35.63 -13.65
C ARG A 423 -20.81 -34.85 -12.62
N LEU A 424 -22.04 -35.26 -12.32
CA LEU A 424 -22.93 -34.55 -11.39
C LEU A 424 -22.49 -34.78 -9.96
N GLU A 425 -22.11 -36.00 -9.60
CA GLU A 425 -21.61 -36.31 -8.26
C GLU A 425 -20.26 -35.65 -7.98
N ASN A 426 -19.38 -35.58 -8.99
CA ASN A 426 -18.09 -34.89 -8.89
C ASN A 426 -18.30 -33.39 -8.53
N ILE A 427 -19.24 -32.70 -9.20
CA ILE A 427 -19.54 -31.30 -8.95
C ILE A 427 -20.13 -31.11 -7.54
N ARG A 428 -21.07 -31.97 -7.13
CA ARG A 428 -21.68 -31.90 -5.80
C ARG A 428 -20.66 -32.16 -4.69
N THR A 429 -19.81 -33.15 -4.88
CA THR A 429 -18.73 -33.47 -3.93
C THR A 429 -17.72 -32.33 -3.83
N ALA A 430 -17.35 -31.70 -4.99
CA ALA A 430 -16.47 -30.54 -4.99
C ALA A 430 -17.07 -29.36 -4.19
N ARG A 431 -18.36 -29.05 -4.43
CA ARG A 431 -19.07 -28.01 -3.65
C ARG A 431 -19.05 -28.31 -2.15
N ASP A 432 -19.32 -29.56 -1.76
CA ASP A 432 -19.37 -29.99 -0.35
C ASP A 432 -17.99 -29.91 0.32
N LEU A 433 -16.92 -30.22 -0.42
CA LEU A 433 -15.55 -30.05 0.06
C LEU A 433 -15.16 -28.57 0.16
N ILE A 434 -15.58 -27.72 -0.78
CA ILE A 434 -15.36 -26.27 -0.70
C ILE A 434 -16.08 -25.68 0.52
N ALA A 435 -17.29 -26.14 0.83
CA ALA A 435 -18.01 -25.71 2.02
C ALA A 435 -17.32 -26.10 3.34
N GLN A 436 -16.38 -27.06 3.31
CA GLN A 436 -15.59 -27.49 4.47
C GLN A 436 -14.26 -26.73 4.60
N ILE A 437 -13.89 -25.88 3.64
CA ILE A 437 -12.68 -25.05 3.76
C ILE A 437 -12.84 -24.10 4.95
N PRO A 438 -11.89 -24.07 5.91
CA PRO A 438 -11.95 -23.14 7.04
C PRO A 438 -12.09 -21.68 6.56
N MET A 439 -12.83 -20.87 7.30
CA MET A 439 -13.09 -19.44 7.00
C MET A 439 -13.78 -19.21 5.64
N THR A 440 -14.46 -20.23 5.10
CA THR A 440 -15.16 -20.16 3.82
C THR A 440 -16.56 -20.74 3.99
N CYS A 441 -17.56 -20.11 3.36
CA CYS A 441 -18.90 -20.66 3.26
C CYS A 441 -19.43 -20.53 1.83
N VAL A 442 -20.13 -21.54 1.35
CA VAL A 442 -20.90 -21.47 0.09
C VAL A 442 -22.18 -20.69 0.38
N SER A 443 -22.38 -19.56 -0.31
CA SER A 443 -23.54 -18.69 -0.13
C SER A 443 -24.67 -18.97 -1.11
N SER A 444 -24.33 -19.36 -2.34
CA SER A 444 -25.29 -19.66 -3.40
C SER A 444 -24.68 -20.62 -4.43
N CYS A 445 -25.52 -21.38 -5.11
CA CYS A 445 -25.12 -22.28 -6.20
C CYS A 445 -25.99 -22.02 -7.42
N SER A 446 -25.42 -22.09 -8.60
CA SER A 446 -26.16 -22.15 -9.85
C SER A 446 -26.80 -23.53 -10.04
N ARG A 447 -27.63 -23.67 -11.04
CA ARG A 447 -27.96 -24.98 -11.61
C ARG A 447 -26.74 -25.58 -12.29
N ILE A 448 -26.81 -26.87 -12.60
CA ILE A 448 -25.78 -27.59 -13.36
C ILE A 448 -26.21 -27.57 -14.84
N TYR A 449 -25.27 -27.20 -15.69
CA TYR A 449 -25.48 -27.07 -17.12
C TYR A 449 -24.55 -27.99 -17.90
N GLU A 450 -25.06 -28.59 -18.99
CA GLU A 450 -24.24 -29.29 -19.97
C GLU A 450 -23.72 -28.30 -20.99
N SER A 451 -22.43 -28.38 -21.31
CA SER A 451 -21.84 -27.60 -22.38
C SER A 451 -20.99 -28.40 -23.30
N GLU A 452 -20.85 -27.90 -24.53
CA GLU A 452 -19.86 -28.39 -25.50
C GLU A 452 -18.44 -28.11 -24.98
N PRO A 453 -17.44 -28.94 -25.36
CA PRO A 453 -16.04 -28.64 -25.07
C PRO A 453 -15.59 -27.35 -25.80
N ALA A 454 -14.93 -26.42 -25.06
CA ALA A 454 -14.62 -25.08 -25.57
C ALA A 454 -13.38 -24.99 -26.46
N TYR A 455 -12.29 -25.68 -26.10
CA TYR A 455 -10.97 -25.49 -26.75
C TYR A 455 -10.49 -26.75 -27.44
N GLU A 456 -10.70 -27.90 -26.81
CA GLU A 456 -10.39 -29.21 -27.31
C GLU A 456 -11.71 -29.95 -27.52
N THR A 457 -12.11 -30.15 -28.76
CA THR A 457 -13.45 -30.64 -29.11
C THR A 457 -13.56 -32.17 -29.16
N ASP A 458 -12.42 -32.89 -29.18
CA ASP A 458 -12.39 -34.36 -29.19
C ASP A 458 -12.44 -34.91 -27.76
N GLN A 459 -13.56 -34.65 -27.07
CA GLN A 459 -13.85 -35.13 -25.73
C GLN A 459 -15.35 -35.01 -25.41
N ASP A 460 -15.77 -35.67 -24.33
CA ASP A 460 -17.17 -35.65 -23.89
C ASP A 460 -17.60 -34.27 -23.40
N ALA A 461 -18.92 -34.01 -23.48
CA ALA A 461 -19.55 -32.81 -22.98
C ALA A 461 -19.32 -32.64 -21.47
N PHE A 462 -19.18 -31.39 -21.05
CA PHE A 462 -18.95 -31.04 -19.66
C PHE A 462 -20.27 -30.82 -18.91
N ALA A 463 -20.32 -31.21 -17.64
CA ALA A 463 -21.25 -30.63 -16.67
C ALA A 463 -20.54 -29.46 -15.98
N ASN A 464 -21.19 -28.29 -15.90
CA ASN A 464 -20.62 -27.07 -15.33
C ASN A 464 -21.62 -26.42 -14.37
N ALA A 465 -21.07 -25.80 -13.32
CA ALA A 465 -21.80 -24.97 -12.40
C ALA A 465 -20.91 -23.85 -11.86
N VAL A 466 -21.50 -22.81 -11.33
CA VAL A 466 -20.78 -21.77 -10.59
C VAL A 466 -21.35 -21.67 -9.19
N ILE A 467 -20.47 -21.54 -8.22
CA ILE A 467 -20.85 -21.29 -6.83
C ILE A 467 -20.36 -19.91 -6.39
N GLU A 468 -21.17 -19.23 -5.60
CA GLU A 468 -20.77 -18.05 -4.84
C GLU A 468 -20.31 -18.49 -3.46
N ILE A 469 -19.13 -18.05 -3.08
CA ILE A 469 -18.59 -18.28 -1.73
C ILE A 469 -18.28 -16.94 -1.05
N LYS A 470 -18.29 -16.95 0.28
CA LYS A 470 -17.73 -15.90 1.12
C LYS A 470 -16.57 -16.47 1.89
N THR A 471 -15.40 -15.86 1.77
CA THR A 471 -14.16 -16.35 2.37
C THR A 471 -13.31 -15.23 2.94
N GLU A 472 -12.62 -15.50 4.06
CA GLU A 472 -11.59 -14.61 4.63
C GLU A 472 -10.18 -14.99 4.14
N LEU A 473 -10.05 -16.05 3.36
CA LEU A 473 -8.77 -16.51 2.83
C LEU A 473 -8.24 -15.54 1.77
N ALA A 474 -6.91 -15.38 1.75
CA ALA A 474 -6.24 -14.71 0.65
C ALA A 474 -6.40 -15.52 -0.66
N PRO A 475 -6.49 -14.87 -1.84
CA PRO A 475 -6.77 -15.55 -3.11
C PRO A 475 -5.84 -16.71 -3.44
N LEU A 476 -4.54 -16.57 -3.17
CA LEU A 476 -3.56 -17.65 -3.39
C LEU A 476 -3.77 -18.85 -2.47
N ILE A 477 -4.17 -18.61 -1.21
CA ILE A 477 -4.48 -19.69 -0.26
C ILE A 477 -5.76 -20.40 -0.69
N LEU A 478 -6.79 -19.64 -1.08
CA LEU A 478 -8.03 -20.22 -1.62
C LEU A 478 -7.74 -21.08 -2.85
N LEU A 479 -6.94 -20.59 -3.81
CA LEU A 479 -6.54 -21.36 -5.00
C LEU A 479 -5.83 -22.67 -4.59
N GLU A 480 -4.93 -22.64 -3.62
CA GLU A 480 -4.25 -23.85 -3.12
C GLU A 480 -5.24 -24.86 -2.52
N GLU A 481 -6.25 -24.39 -1.79
CA GLU A 481 -7.31 -25.26 -1.26
C GLU A 481 -8.17 -25.88 -2.38
N LEU A 482 -8.55 -25.09 -3.40
CA LEU A 482 -9.27 -25.60 -4.56
C LEU A 482 -8.45 -26.66 -5.30
N MET A 483 -7.15 -26.44 -5.52
CA MET A 483 -6.26 -27.42 -6.14
C MET A 483 -6.13 -28.72 -5.32
N LYS A 484 -6.13 -28.64 -3.98
CA LYS A 484 -6.14 -29.82 -3.11
C LYS A 484 -7.44 -30.61 -3.26
N ILE A 485 -8.58 -29.93 -3.42
CA ILE A 485 -9.87 -30.59 -3.66
C ILE A 485 -9.86 -31.33 -5.00
N GLU A 486 -9.37 -30.70 -6.08
CA GLU A 486 -9.21 -31.35 -7.38
C GLU A 486 -8.34 -32.62 -7.27
N GLN A 487 -7.21 -32.51 -6.61
CA GLN A 487 -6.31 -33.65 -6.40
C GLN A 487 -6.99 -34.77 -5.58
N LYS A 488 -7.74 -34.42 -4.54
CA LYS A 488 -8.47 -35.39 -3.70
C LYS A 488 -9.54 -36.13 -4.50
N LEU A 489 -10.16 -35.47 -5.47
CA LEU A 489 -11.16 -36.07 -6.36
C LEU A 489 -10.55 -36.83 -7.56
N GLY A 490 -9.24 -36.93 -7.64
CA GLY A 490 -8.54 -37.76 -8.61
C GLY A 490 -7.98 -37.01 -9.82
N ARG A 491 -8.03 -35.66 -9.84
CA ARG A 491 -7.40 -34.88 -10.90
C ARG A 491 -5.87 -35.01 -10.84
N THR A 492 -5.27 -35.48 -11.93
CA THR A 492 -3.82 -35.55 -12.06
C THR A 492 -3.32 -34.34 -12.88
N ARG A 493 -2.29 -33.66 -12.38
CA ARG A 493 -1.57 -32.59 -13.08
C ARG A 493 -0.11 -32.99 -13.26
N GLY A 494 0.49 -32.82 -14.42
CA GLY A 494 1.91 -33.10 -14.62
C GLY A 494 2.32 -33.45 -16.06
N LYS A 495 3.57 -33.92 -16.24
CA LYS A 495 4.08 -34.34 -17.56
C LYS A 495 3.24 -35.48 -18.09
N GLY A 496 2.52 -35.26 -19.22
CA GLY A 496 1.67 -36.24 -19.89
C GLY A 496 0.16 -35.92 -19.83
N THR A 497 -0.28 -34.94 -19.06
CA THR A 497 -1.67 -34.47 -19.12
C THR A 497 -1.86 -33.48 -20.28
N ARG A 498 -2.90 -33.71 -21.10
CA ARG A 498 -3.26 -32.86 -22.23
C ARG A 498 -3.84 -31.54 -21.71
N PRO A 499 -3.33 -30.36 -22.14
CA PRO A 499 -3.96 -29.10 -21.81
C PRO A 499 -5.42 -29.07 -22.27
N ASN A 500 -6.34 -28.59 -21.43
CA ASN A 500 -7.79 -28.55 -21.68
C ASN A 500 -8.43 -29.94 -22.01
N GLY A 501 -7.76 -31.03 -21.68
CA GLY A 501 -8.26 -32.39 -21.86
C GLY A 501 -9.32 -32.80 -20.83
N PRO A 502 -9.81 -34.08 -20.93
CA PRO A 502 -10.78 -34.63 -20.00
C PRO A 502 -10.33 -34.57 -18.54
N ARG A 503 -11.28 -34.37 -17.61
CA ARG A 503 -10.98 -34.25 -16.19
C ARG A 503 -12.17 -34.59 -15.30
N VAL A 504 -11.85 -35.23 -14.17
CA VAL A 504 -12.84 -35.60 -13.16
C VAL A 504 -13.48 -34.33 -12.58
N ILE A 505 -12.69 -33.30 -12.25
CA ILE A 505 -13.15 -32.02 -11.73
C ILE A 505 -12.17 -30.90 -12.04
N ASP A 506 -12.68 -29.71 -12.28
CA ASP A 506 -11.97 -28.46 -12.38
C ASP A 506 -12.61 -27.43 -11.43
N CYS A 507 -11.81 -26.70 -10.66
CA CYS A 507 -12.26 -25.69 -9.70
C CYS A 507 -11.53 -24.38 -9.99
N ASP A 508 -12.05 -23.58 -10.91
CA ASP A 508 -11.46 -22.30 -11.32
C ASP A 508 -11.97 -21.15 -10.44
N LEU A 509 -11.07 -20.44 -9.78
CA LEU A 509 -11.39 -19.17 -9.11
C LEU A 509 -11.57 -18.08 -10.18
N LEU A 510 -12.81 -17.63 -10.38
CA LEU A 510 -13.19 -16.73 -11.47
C LEU A 510 -12.95 -15.25 -11.14
N TRP A 511 -13.36 -14.86 -9.96
CA TRP A 511 -13.37 -13.47 -9.51
C TRP A 511 -13.49 -13.43 -7.99
N MET A 512 -12.96 -12.39 -7.38
CA MET A 512 -13.07 -12.13 -5.94
C MET A 512 -13.17 -10.64 -5.68
N ASP A 513 -14.03 -10.23 -4.73
CA ASP A 513 -14.23 -8.82 -4.34
C ASP A 513 -12.87 -8.13 -4.14
N ASN A 514 -12.64 -7.06 -4.92
CA ASN A 514 -11.49 -6.16 -4.80
C ASN A 514 -10.10 -6.81 -4.96
N GLU A 515 -10.04 -7.95 -5.66
CA GLU A 515 -8.78 -8.64 -5.95
C GLU A 515 -8.48 -8.60 -7.44
N ILE A 516 -7.30 -8.06 -7.78
CA ILE A 516 -6.73 -8.08 -9.13
C ILE A 516 -5.35 -8.72 -9.03
N HIS A 517 -5.13 -9.80 -9.77
CA HIS A 517 -3.87 -10.53 -9.80
C HIS A 517 -3.45 -10.79 -11.25
N GLY A 518 -2.25 -10.40 -11.63
CA GLY A 518 -1.65 -10.62 -12.95
C GLY A 518 -0.51 -11.65 -12.95
N GLY A 519 -0.29 -12.36 -11.82
CA GLY A 519 0.84 -13.25 -11.64
C GLY A 519 0.74 -14.58 -12.38
N GLU A 520 1.87 -15.29 -12.51
CA GLU A 520 1.94 -16.61 -13.16
C GLU A 520 1.07 -17.67 -12.48
N LYS A 521 0.94 -17.62 -11.14
CA LYS A 521 0.20 -18.62 -10.36
C LYS A 521 -1.29 -18.33 -10.30
N LEU A 522 -1.68 -17.06 -10.32
CA LEU A 522 -3.06 -16.63 -10.20
C LEU A 522 -3.30 -15.40 -11.06
N ARG A 523 -4.37 -15.45 -11.85
CA ARG A 523 -4.91 -14.29 -12.57
C ARG A 523 -6.34 -14.07 -12.14
N LEU A 524 -6.64 -12.89 -11.61
CA LEU A 524 -7.98 -12.46 -11.24
C LEU A 524 -8.24 -11.06 -11.78
N PRO A 525 -9.39 -10.83 -12.41
CA PRO A 525 -10.38 -11.85 -12.81
C PRO A 525 -9.80 -12.90 -13.73
N HIS A 526 -10.40 -14.12 -13.73
CA HIS A 526 -9.93 -15.23 -14.55
C HIS A 526 -9.96 -14.86 -16.04
N PRO A 527 -8.89 -15.09 -16.82
CA PRO A 527 -8.78 -14.62 -18.21
C PRO A 527 -9.92 -15.10 -19.12
N GLY A 528 -10.42 -16.31 -18.92
CA GLY A 528 -11.51 -16.88 -19.71
C GLY A 528 -12.91 -16.50 -19.22
N LEU A 529 -13.06 -15.68 -18.17
CA LEU A 529 -14.38 -15.38 -17.60
C LEU A 529 -15.30 -14.69 -18.62
N GLY A 530 -14.78 -13.74 -19.39
CA GLY A 530 -15.57 -12.95 -20.33
C GLY A 530 -15.95 -13.66 -21.64
N GLU A 531 -15.37 -14.82 -21.94
CA GLU A 531 -15.58 -15.53 -23.22
C GLU A 531 -16.25 -16.90 -23.10
N ARG A 532 -16.38 -17.44 -21.86
CA ARG A 532 -16.89 -18.79 -21.63
C ARG A 532 -18.38 -18.79 -21.35
N ASP A 533 -19.17 -19.40 -22.25
CA ASP A 533 -20.63 -19.50 -22.08
C ASP A 533 -20.99 -20.37 -20.86
N PHE A 534 -20.26 -21.47 -20.66
CA PHE A 534 -20.39 -22.37 -19.51
C PHE A 534 -20.01 -21.76 -18.15
N VAL A 535 -19.53 -20.50 -18.13
CA VAL A 535 -19.31 -19.69 -16.94
C VAL A 535 -20.39 -18.60 -16.82
N LEU A 536 -20.65 -17.88 -17.92
CA LEU A 536 -21.57 -16.73 -17.89
C LEU A 536 -23.03 -17.14 -17.73
N VAL A 537 -23.45 -18.24 -18.34
CA VAL A 537 -24.83 -18.75 -18.19
C VAL A 537 -25.12 -19.20 -16.75
N PRO A 538 -24.29 -20.06 -16.10
CA PRO A 538 -24.50 -20.37 -14.69
C PRO A 538 -24.46 -19.15 -13.75
N LEU A 539 -23.68 -18.12 -14.08
CA LEU A 539 -23.64 -16.88 -13.29
C LEU A 539 -24.95 -16.10 -13.33
N GLU A 540 -25.81 -16.27 -14.35
CA GLU A 540 -27.14 -15.65 -14.41
C GLU A 540 -28.09 -16.16 -13.30
N ASP A 541 -27.84 -17.35 -12.77
CA ASP A 541 -28.57 -17.87 -11.60
C ASP A 541 -28.16 -17.17 -10.30
N LEU A 542 -26.95 -16.59 -10.24
CA LEU A 542 -26.36 -16.02 -9.03
C LEU A 542 -26.40 -14.50 -9.00
N MET A 543 -26.46 -13.85 -10.17
CA MET A 543 -26.47 -12.40 -10.26
C MET A 543 -27.28 -11.89 -11.46
N HIS A 544 -27.86 -10.73 -11.32
CA HIS A 544 -28.55 -10.10 -12.43
C HIS A 544 -27.57 -9.55 -13.46
N ASN A 545 -27.62 -10.03 -14.71
CA ASN A 545 -26.79 -9.60 -15.83
C ASN A 545 -25.27 -9.63 -15.57
N PRO A 546 -24.66 -10.84 -15.51
CA PRO A 546 -23.22 -11.00 -15.29
C PRO A 546 -22.35 -10.24 -16.30
N ALA A 547 -22.75 -10.25 -17.58
CA ALA A 547 -21.99 -9.57 -18.63
C ALA A 547 -21.88 -8.05 -18.35
N ARG A 548 -22.97 -7.41 -17.93
CA ARG A 548 -22.94 -5.99 -17.56
C ARG A 548 -22.09 -5.75 -16.30
N PHE A 549 -22.18 -6.63 -15.31
CA PHE A 549 -21.40 -6.52 -14.08
C PHE A 549 -19.91 -6.58 -14.39
N PHE A 550 -19.46 -7.59 -15.13
CA PHE A 550 -18.03 -7.76 -15.43
C PHE A 550 -17.49 -6.72 -16.42
N ARG A 551 -18.29 -6.21 -17.35
CA ARG A 551 -17.91 -5.05 -18.16
C ARG A 551 -17.70 -3.80 -17.29
N TYR A 552 -18.52 -3.61 -16.27
CA TYR A 552 -18.35 -2.52 -15.30
C TYR A 552 -17.08 -2.70 -14.44
N GLU A 553 -16.72 -3.94 -14.12
CA GLU A 553 -15.43 -4.28 -13.46
C GLU A 553 -14.23 -4.19 -14.42
N GLY A 554 -14.43 -3.79 -15.67
CA GLY A 554 -13.38 -3.55 -16.65
C GLY A 554 -12.98 -4.76 -17.50
N LEU A 555 -13.73 -5.86 -17.46
CA LEU A 555 -13.47 -7.03 -18.31
C LEU A 555 -14.07 -6.84 -19.72
N ASP A 556 -13.36 -7.37 -20.71
CA ASP A 556 -13.92 -7.58 -22.05
C ASP A 556 -14.83 -8.82 -22.04
N VAL A 557 -16.14 -8.60 -22.13
CA VAL A 557 -17.12 -9.70 -22.14
C VAL A 557 -17.73 -9.82 -23.53
N LYS A 558 -17.52 -10.99 -24.12
CA LYS A 558 -18.01 -11.38 -25.46
C LYS A 558 -19.53 -11.40 -25.52
N GLU A 559 -20.07 -11.07 -26.71
CA GLU A 559 -21.49 -11.29 -26.96
C GLU A 559 -21.79 -12.79 -27.05
N PRO A 560 -23.05 -13.23 -26.78
CA PRO A 560 -23.37 -14.67 -26.69
C PRO A 560 -22.95 -15.50 -27.90
N GLU A 561 -23.05 -14.96 -29.11
CA GLU A 561 -22.65 -15.62 -30.36
C GLU A 561 -21.14 -15.81 -30.53
N ASP A 562 -20.32 -15.04 -29.84
CA ASP A 562 -18.85 -15.05 -29.90
C ASP A 562 -18.22 -15.85 -28.75
N ARG A 563 -19.04 -16.42 -27.85
CA ARG A 563 -18.56 -17.21 -26.71
C ARG A 563 -18.15 -18.62 -27.13
N VAL A 564 -17.36 -19.26 -26.27
CA VAL A 564 -16.92 -20.64 -26.43
C VAL A 564 -17.56 -21.57 -25.40
N GLY A 565 -17.70 -22.88 -25.74
CA GLY A 565 -18.27 -23.86 -24.83
C GLY A 565 -19.74 -23.61 -24.56
N HIS A 566 -20.55 -23.56 -25.61
CA HIS A 566 -21.96 -23.24 -25.54
C HIS A 566 -22.74 -24.20 -24.63
N VAL A 567 -23.60 -23.62 -23.80
CA VAL A 567 -24.52 -24.39 -22.97
C VAL A 567 -25.62 -24.97 -23.84
N VAL A 568 -25.81 -26.29 -23.74
CA VAL A 568 -26.78 -27.04 -24.55
C VAL A 568 -27.98 -27.55 -23.76
N ALA A 569 -27.83 -27.79 -22.48
CA ALA A 569 -28.90 -28.28 -21.63
C ALA A 569 -28.71 -27.89 -20.14
N GLU A 570 -29.81 -27.89 -19.39
CA GLU A 570 -29.81 -27.87 -17.94
C GLU A 570 -29.90 -29.31 -17.40
N LEU A 571 -29.01 -29.69 -16.49
CA LEU A 571 -28.91 -31.04 -15.93
C LEU A 571 -29.53 -31.16 -14.53
N GLY A 572 -29.95 -30.06 -13.92
CA GLY A 572 -30.60 -30.02 -12.61
C GLY A 572 -29.96 -29.06 -11.61
N THR A 573 -30.30 -29.21 -10.35
CA THR A 573 -29.82 -28.35 -9.26
C THR A 573 -28.52 -28.88 -8.63
N LEU A 574 -27.65 -27.94 -8.22
CA LEU A 574 -26.42 -28.24 -7.48
C LEU A 574 -26.66 -28.29 -5.97
#